data_14b6e8a40cbd97d8c482efbc9e2e81ea
#
_entry.id   14b6e8a40cbd97d8c482efbc9e2e81ea
#
_cell.length_a   1.000
_cell.length_b   1.000
_cell.length_c   1.000
_cell.angle_alpha   90.00
_cell.angle_beta   90.00
_cell.angle_gamma   90.00
#
_symmetry.space_group_name_H-M   'P 1'
#
loop_
_entity.id
_entity.type
_entity.pdbx_description
1 polymer ?
#
loop_
_entity_poly.entity_id
_entity_poly.type
_entity_poly.pdbx_seq_one_letter_code
_entity_poly.pdbx_strand_id
1 'polypeptide(L)'
;MDDSLDSPARRKALGCLAYGGAGTLFVLAGGVFTPLDLAAAAADTARTDRLGRPLFVQLSDTHIGFNKEANPDVAATLTRAIDLVNAMPEPPALVIHTGDITHLSRPAEFDLAQQLFSRLNAAEMHTVPGEHDTSDAAVSEYFSRFGKPSNNKGYYSFDHAGVHFIALVNVLQFKPGGLGTLGGEQLAWVKDDLAGRTASTPLVVFAHMPLWSVYEPWGWGTGDAPQLLAQLRRFGSVTVLNGHIHQIVQKVEGNVTYHTARSTAYPQPAAGVGEGPGPLKVAADQLAGVLGISSVSLKKHPLTLALADRTLA
;
A
#
# COMPACT_ATOMS: atom_id res chain seq x y z
N MET A 1 7.15 -49.52 -8.54
CA MET A 1 6.02 -49.01 -7.70
C MET A 1 6.65 -48.04 -6.74
N ASP A 2 6.35 -46.79 -6.96
CA ASP A 2 7.11 -45.68 -6.35
C ASP A 2 6.39 -45.21 -5.06
N ASP A 3 7.01 -45.54 -3.94
CA ASP A 3 6.49 -45.32 -2.57
C ASP A 3 6.87 -43.94 -2.02
N SER A 4 7.08 -42.96 -2.91
CA SER A 4 7.65 -41.60 -2.57
C SER A 4 6.59 -40.58 -2.12
N LEU A 5 5.30 -40.95 -2.00
CA LEU A 5 4.23 -40.00 -1.67
C LEU A 5 3.88 -39.89 -0.18
N ASP A 6 4.49 -40.69 0.68
CA ASP A 6 4.07 -40.85 2.08
C ASP A 6 5.07 -40.36 3.14
N SER A 7 5.84 -39.33 2.84
CA SER A 7 6.77 -38.80 3.83
C SER A 7 6.05 -37.90 4.86
N PRO A 8 6.41 -37.99 6.16
CA PRO A 8 5.82 -37.17 7.23
C PRO A 8 5.96 -35.65 7.00
N ALA A 9 6.98 -35.25 6.25
CA ALA A 9 7.21 -33.83 5.88
C ALA A 9 6.19 -33.33 4.86
N ARG A 10 5.77 -34.19 3.89
CA ARG A 10 4.73 -33.85 2.91
C ARG A 10 3.33 -33.81 3.53
N ARG A 11 3.02 -34.71 4.46
CA ARG A 11 1.76 -34.67 5.21
C ARG A 11 1.65 -33.41 6.06
N LYS A 12 2.75 -32.94 6.68
CA LYS A 12 2.78 -31.63 7.37
C LYS A 12 2.60 -30.45 6.41
N ALA A 13 3.23 -30.47 5.22
CA ALA A 13 3.07 -29.42 4.21
C ALA A 13 1.64 -29.38 3.64
N LEU A 14 1.03 -30.54 3.37
CA LEU A 14 -0.37 -30.63 2.91
C LEU A 14 -1.37 -30.28 4.04
N GLY A 15 -1.06 -30.60 5.28
CA GLY A 15 -1.83 -30.15 6.45
C GLY A 15 -1.81 -28.62 6.59
N CYS A 16 -0.70 -27.97 6.32
CA CYS A 16 -0.61 -26.51 6.30
C CYS A 16 -1.42 -25.87 5.16
N LEU A 17 -1.52 -26.54 4.00
CA LEU A 17 -2.36 -26.07 2.88
C LEU A 17 -3.86 -26.25 3.16
N ALA A 18 -4.27 -27.28 3.93
CA ALA A 18 -5.66 -27.49 4.31
C ALA A 18 -6.18 -26.50 5.37
N TYR A 19 -5.29 -25.93 6.18
CA TYR A 19 -5.60 -24.84 7.12
C TYR A 19 -5.43 -23.44 6.53
N GLY A 20 -5.01 -23.30 5.27
CA GLY A 20 -4.78 -22.03 4.57
C GLY A 20 -6.03 -21.18 4.30
N GLY A 21 -7.21 -21.63 4.75
CA GLY A 21 -8.44 -20.82 4.73
C GLY A 21 -8.59 -19.83 5.87
N ALA A 22 -7.68 -19.82 6.85
CA ALA A 22 -7.69 -18.94 8.01
C ALA A 22 -6.32 -18.25 8.21
N GLY A 23 -5.85 -17.52 7.21
CA GLY A 23 -4.93 -16.42 7.38
C GLY A 23 -3.55 -16.72 8.00
N THR A 24 -2.86 -17.82 7.64
CA THR A 24 -1.48 -18.07 8.08
C THR A 24 -0.48 -17.42 7.13
N LEU A 25 0.27 -16.42 7.61
CA LEU A 25 1.40 -15.81 6.90
C LEU A 25 2.70 -16.58 7.22
N PHE A 26 3.53 -16.80 6.19
CA PHE A 26 4.85 -17.39 6.36
C PHE A 26 5.94 -16.34 6.13
N VAL A 27 6.90 -16.27 7.02
CA VAL A 27 8.12 -15.45 6.86
C VAL A 27 9.28 -16.38 6.52
N LEU A 28 10.03 -16.04 5.47
CA LEU A 28 11.27 -16.72 5.12
C LEU A 28 12.44 -15.97 5.81
N ALA A 29 12.92 -16.52 6.92
CA ALA A 29 14.12 -16.01 7.58
C ALA A 29 15.21 -17.10 7.53
N GLY A 30 16.34 -16.78 6.91
CA GLY A 30 17.47 -17.72 6.82
C GLY A 30 17.19 -19.02 6.05
N GLY A 31 16.30 -18.98 5.05
CA GLY A 31 15.94 -20.16 4.24
C GLY A 31 14.89 -21.10 4.85
N VAL A 32 14.31 -20.75 6.00
CA VAL A 32 13.27 -21.55 6.67
C VAL A 32 11.95 -20.78 6.70
N PHE A 33 10.86 -21.44 6.24
CA PHE A 33 9.50 -20.91 6.37
C PHE A 33 9.03 -21.05 7.82
N THR A 34 8.83 -19.93 8.51
CA THR A 34 8.24 -19.91 9.85
C THR A 34 6.78 -19.45 9.75
N PRO A 35 5.80 -20.24 10.19
CA PRO A 35 4.42 -19.79 10.22
C PRO A 35 4.23 -18.66 11.23
N LEU A 36 3.65 -17.55 10.80
CA LEU A 36 3.11 -16.53 11.68
C LEU A 36 1.66 -16.92 12.00
N ASP A 37 1.39 -17.21 13.26
CA ASP A 37 0.04 -17.50 13.72
C ASP A 37 -0.79 -16.20 13.74
N LEU A 38 -1.74 -16.05 12.80
CA LEU A 38 -2.61 -14.88 12.73
C LEU A 38 -3.62 -14.82 13.89
N ALA A 39 -3.93 -15.94 14.52
CA ALA A 39 -4.71 -15.92 15.76
C ALA A 39 -3.89 -15.26 16.90
N ALA A 40 -2.58 -15.46 16.90
CA ALA A 40 -1.65 -14.71 17.76
C ALA A 40 -1.52 -13.24 17.32
N ALA A 41 -1.63 -12.92 16.03
CA ALA A 41 -1.61 -11.54 15.53
C ALA A 41 -2.92 -10.78 15.81
N ALA A 42 -4.07 -11.46 15.81
CA ALA A 42 -5.36 -10.88 16.22
C ALA A 42 -5.46 -10.71 17.77
N ALA A 43 -4.81 -11.58 18.55
CA ALA A 43 -4.60 -11.38 19.99
C ALA A 43 -3.56 -10.28 20.28
N ASP A 44 -2.87 -9.80 19.26
CA ASP A 44 -1.76 -8.85 19.32
C ASP A 44 -2.19 -7.38 19.16
N THR A 45 -3.48 -7.06 19.30
CA THR A 45 -3.88 -5.67 19.63
C THR A 45 -3.17 -5.17 20.90
N ALA A 46 -2.82 -6.07 21.83
CA ALA A 46 -1.94 -5.79 22.97
C ALA A 46 -0.44 -5.70 22.59
N ARG A 47 -0.05 -6.00 21.34
CA ARG A 47 1.34 -5.97 20.86
C ARG A 47 1.68 -4.70 20.09
N THR A 48 0.68 -3.95 19.62
CA THR A 48 0.90 -2.58 19.12
C THR A 48 1.50 -1.69 20.20
N ASP A 49 1.18 -1.91 21.47
CA ASP A 49 1.81 -1.22 22.59
C ASP A 49 3.32 -1.53 22.76
N ARG A 50 3.81 -2.64 22.17
CA ARG A 50 5.23 -3.01 22.18
C ARG A 50 6.01 -2.58 20.95
N LEU A 51 5.32 -2.15 19.88
CA LEU A 51 5.97 -1.69 18.63
C LEU A 51 6.41 -0.23 18.72
N GLY A 52 5.98 0.51 19.73
CA GLY A 52 6.26 1.94 19.88
C GLY A 52 5.46 2.79 18.89
N ARG A 53 5.82 4.07 18.81
CA ARG A 53 5.21 5.03 17.88
C ARG A 53 5.27 4.53 16.44
N PRO A 54 4.15 4.53 15.69
CA PRO A 54 4.18 4.24 14.26
C PRO A 54 5.11 5.22 13.54
N LEU A 55 5.99 4.69 12.68
CA LEU A 55 6.81 5.52 11.81
C LEU A 55 5.92 6.29 10.85
N PHE A 56 4.95 5.57 10.25
CA PHE A 56 3.92 6.17 9.40
C PHE A 56 2.65 5.33 9.38
N VAL A 57 1.57 5.95 8.91
CA VAL A 57 0.33 5.29 8.53
C VAL A 57 0.13 5.43 7.03
N GLN A 58 -0.25 4.35 6.36
CA GLN A 58 -0.69 4.37 4.97
C GLN A 58 -2.20 4.46 4.91
N LEU A 59 -2.69 5.47 4.18
CA LEU A 59 -4.05 5.60 3.65
C LEU A 59 -3.99 5.38 2.15
N SER A 60 -5.07 4.92 1.55
CA SER A 60 -5.14 4.69 0.11
C SER A 60 -6.58 4.74 -0.40
N ASP A 61 -6.72 5.12 -1.66
CA ASP A 61 -7.96 4.95 -2.43
C ASP A 61 -9.17 5.54 -1.68
N THR A 62 -9.09 6.83 -1.34
CA THR A 62 -10.15 7.53 -0.61
C THR A 62 -11.31 7.92 -1.50
N HIS A 63 -11.09 8.03 -2.80
CA HIS A 63 -12.08 8.29 -3.84
C HIS A 63 -13.15 9.32 -3.44
N ILE A 64 -12.74 10.45 -2.88
CA ILE A 64 -13.66 11.52 -2.52
C ILE A 64 -14.46 11.94 -3.76
N GLY A 65 -15.79 11.94 -3.65
CA GLY A 65 -16.72 12.15 -4.75
C GLY A 65 -17.44 10.89 -5.23
N PHE A 66 -16.98 9.69 -4.86
CA PHE A 66 -17.73 8.47 -5.10
C PHE A 66 -18.95 8.40 -4.17
N ASN A 67 -20.11 8.00 -4.73
CA ASN A 67 -21.40 7.98 -4.02
C ASN A 67 -22.37 6.91 -4.57
N LYS A 68 -21.85 5.73 -4.94
CA LYS A 68 -22.68 4.65 -5.48
C LYS A 68 -22.93 3.57 -4.41
N GLU A 69 -23.66 2.52 -4.79
CA GLU A 69 -24.14 1.46 -3.91
C GLU A 69 -23.05 0.74 -3.07
N ALA A 70 -21.81 0.68 -3.60
CA ALA A 70 -20.70 0.04 -2.86
C ALA A 70 -20.31 0.84 -1.60
N ASN A 71 -20.42 2.16 -1.66
CA ASN A 71 -20.32 3.06 -0.51
C ASN A 71 -20.99 4.41 -0.88
N PRO A 72 -22.14 4.72 -0.32
CA PRO A 72 -22.83 5.99 -0.63
C PRO A 72 -22.19 7.21 0.03
N ASP A 73 -21.29 7.03 1.01
CA ASP A 73 -20.64 8.12 1.76
C ASP A 73 -19.17 7.79 2.09
N VAL A 74 -18.30 7.99 1.10
CA VAL A 74 -16.85 7.81 1.27
C VAL A 74 -16.21 8.85 2.21
N ALA A 75 -16.85 10.02 2.37
CA ALA A 75 -16.37 11.03 3.31
C ALA A 75 -16.53 10.57 4.75
N ALA A 76 -17.63 9.88 5.07
CA ALA A 76 -17.84 9.28 6.38
C ALA A 76 -16.82 8.16 6.67
N THR A 77 -16.54 7.28 5.70
CA THR A 77 -15.55 6.20 5.90
C THR A 77 -14.12 6.75 5.99
N LEU A 78 -13.75 7.78 5.22
CA LEU A 78 -12.47 8.48 5.39
C LEU A 78 -12.39 9.17 6.77
N THR A 79 -13.47 9.82 7.21
CA THR A 79 -13.52 10.41 8.57
C THR A 79 -13.23 9.35 9.62
N ARG A 80 -13.84 8.17 9.52
CA ARG A 80 -13.58 7.07 10.45
C ARG A 80 -12.12 6.59 10.40
N ALA A 81 -11.51 6.52 9.21
CA ALA A 81 -10.08 6.21 9.07
C ALA A 81 -9.20 7.25 9.78
N ILE A 82 -9.50 8.54 9.61
CA ILE A 82 -8.82 9.64 10.28
C ILE A 82 -8.98 9.55 11.81
N ASP A 83 -10.18 9.26 12.29
CA ASP A 83 -10.45 9.11 13.72
C ASP A 83 -9.66 7.91 14.31
N LEU A 84 -9.51 6.80 13.56
CA LEU A 84 -8.65 5.68 13.97
C LEU A 84 -7.18 6.08 14.06
N VAL A 85 -6.68 6.88 13.12
CA VAL A 85 -5.30 7.42 13.19
C VAL A 85 -5.14 8.32 14.39
N ASN A 86 -6.08 9.23 14.61
CA ASN A 86 -6.04 10.21 15.71
C ASN A 86 -6.21 9.55 17.10
N ALA A 87 -6.85 8.39 17.16
CA ALA A 87 -7.03 7.61 18.40
C ALA A 87 -5.81 6.73 18.74
N MET A 88 -4.76 6.73 17.92
CA MET A 88 -3.52 6.00 18.25
C MET A 88 -2.89 6.58 19.52
N PRO A 89 -2.37 5.74 20.44
CA PRO A 89 -1.71 6.21 21.68
C PRO A 89 -0.58 7.20 21.40
N GLU A 90 0.17 6.95 20.32
CA GLU A 90 1.21 7.82 19.81
C GLU A 90 0.87 8.21 18.37
N PRO A 91 0.75 9.51 18.04
CA PRO A 91 0.45 9.93 16.68
C PRO A 91 1.59 9.52 15.74
N PRO A 92 1.27 9.09 14.49
CA PRO A 92 2.30 8.74 13.52
C PRO A 92 3.16 9.96 13.20
N ALA A 93 4.44 9.74 12.88
CA ALA A 93 5.30 10.81 12.41
C ALA A 93 4.86 11.31 11.02
N LEU A 94 4.46 10.38 10.16
CA LEU A 94 4.04 10.64 8.78
C LEU A 94 2.72 9.94 8.48
N VAL A 95 1.96 10.50 7.52
CA VAL A 95 0.90 9.80 6.79
C VAL A 95 1.33 9.72 5.32
N ILE A 96 1.27 8.53 4.73
CA ILE A 96 1.50 8.30 3.30
C ILE A 96 0.15 7.97 2.66
N HIS A 97 -0.21 8.67 1.59
CA HIS A 97 -1.37 8.35 0.78
C HIS A 97 -0.94 7.80 -0.58
N THR A 98 -1.34 6.58 -0.88
CA THR A 98 -0.89 5.87 -2.08
C THR A 98 -1.79 6.04 -3.30
N GLY A 99 -2.45 7.21 -3.43
CA GLY A 99 -3.17 7.64 -4.63
C GLY A 99 -4.68 7.37 -4.60
N ASP A 100 -5.36 7.82 -5.64
CA ASP A 100 -6.81 7.87 -5.76
C ASP A 100 -7.48 8.59 -4.59
N ILE A 101 -7.00 9.84 -4.38
CA ILE A 101 -7.54 10.76 -3.38
C ILE A 101 -8.97 11.13 -3.75
N THR A 102 -9.19 11.46 -5.02
CA THR A 102 -10.48 11.86 -5.58
C THR A 102 -11.04 10.77 -6.49
N HIS A 103 -12.31 10.88 -6.87
CA HIS A 103 -12.93 9.92 -7.79
C HIS A 103 -12.96 10.43 -9.24
N LEU A 104 -13.13 11.72 -9.45
CA LEU A 104 -13.28 12.34 -10.77
C LEU A 104 -12.36 13.56 -10.98
N SER A 105 -11.35 13.73 -10.13
CA SER A 105 -10.38 14.86 -10.18
C SER A 105 -11.04 16.24 -10.14
N ARG A 106 -12.21 16.38 -9.57
CA ARG A 106 -12.91 17.68 -9.51
C ARG A 106 -12.30 18.57 -8.44
N PRO A 107 -12.19 19.91 -8.65
CA PRO A 107 -11.69 20.82 -7.63
C PRO A 107 -12.36 20.65 -6.26
N ALA A 108 -13.71 20.53 -6.24
CA ALA A 108 -14.47 20.34 -5.00
C ALA A 108 -14.16 19.01 -4.29
N GLU A 109 -13.79 17.95 -5.02
CA GLU A 109 -13.37 16.68 -4.44
C GLU A 109 -12.01 16.84 -3.74
N PHE A 110 -11.08 17.52 -4.37
CA PHE A 110 -9.78 17.85 -3.77
C PHE A 110 -9.93 18.79 -2.56
N ASP A 111 -10.80 19.79 -2.63
CA ASP A 111 -11.06 20.72 -1.51
C ASP A 111 -11.60 19.96 -0.29
N LEU A 112 -12.56 19.07 -0.51
CA LEU A 112 -13.11 18.22 0.57
C LEU A 112 -12.05 17.27 1.12
N ALA A 113 -11.24 16.64 0.26
CA ALA A 113 -10.15 15.78 0.68
C ALA A 113 -9.15 16.53 1.58
N GLN A 114 -8.71 17.73 1.17
CA GLN A 114 -7.82 18.57 1.98
C GLN A 114 -8.44 18.97 3.31
N GLN A 115 -9.73 19.32 3.32
CA GLN A 115 -10.46 19.64 4.55
C GLN A 115 -10.48 18.43 5.51
N LEU A 116 -10.72 17.23 5.01
CA LEU A 116 -10.71 16.01 5.84
C LEU A 116 -9.28 15.70 6.33
N PHE A 117 -8.28 15.72 5.45
CA PHE A 117 -6.90 15.46 5.83
C PHE A 117 -6.33 16.47 6.83
N SER A 118 -6.81 17.73 6.84
CA SER A 118 -6.39 18.72 7.84
C SER A 118 -6.75 18.32 9.28
N ARG A 119 -7.60 17.33 9.48
CA ARG A 119 -7.96 16.77 10.79
C ARG A 119 -6.99 15.70 11.28
N LEU A 120 -6.07 15.22 10.43
CA LEU A 120 -5.07 14.22 10.81
C LEU A 120 -4.11 14.78 11.86
N ASN A 121 -3.92 14.06 12.94
CA ASN A 121 -2.89 14.34 13.94
C ASN A 121 -1.57 13.67 13.53
N ALA A 122 -0.93 14.21 12.49
CA ALA A 122 0.37 13.77 11.99
C ALA A 122 1.22 15.00 11.66
N ALA A 123 2.55 14.86 11.78
CA ALA A 123 3.44 15.99 11.51
C ALA A 123 3.52 16.33 10.01
N GLU A 124 3.46 15.30 9.16
CA GLU A 124 3.62 15.44 7.71
C GLU A 124 2.70 14.45 6.98
N MET A 125 2.26 14.84 5.78
CA MET A 125 1.56 13.97 4.85
C MET A 125 2.25 13.97 3.50
N HIS A 126 2.53 12.80 2.99
CA HIS A 126 3.14 12.55 1.68
C HIS A 126 2.18 11.79 0.79
N THR A 127 2.05 12.20 -0.47
CA THR A 127 1.10 11.60 -1.41
C THR A 127 1.76 11.29 -2.74
N VAL A 128 1.21 10.32 -3.45
CA VAL A 128 1.37 10.12 -4.89
C VAL A 128 -0.02 10.14 -5.53
N PRO A 129 -0.16 10.55 -6.81
CA PRO A 129 -1.46 10.49 -7.46
C PRO A 129 -1.81 9.07 -7.88
N GLY A 130 -3.11 8.77 -7.92
CA GLY A 130 -3.67 7.66 -8.67
C GLY A 130 -4.24 8.11 -10.02
N GLU A 131 -4.76 7.19 -10.81
CA GLU A 131 -5.35 7.49 -12.12
C GLU A 131 -6.61 8.34 -12.01
N HIS A 132 -7.34 8.22 -10.91
CA HIS A 132 -8.52 9.04 -10.62
C HIS A 132 -8.17 10.49 -10.23
N ASP A 133 -6.89 10.79 -9.93
CA ASP A 133 -6.41 12.13 -9.58
C ASP A 133 -5.80 12.87 -10.77
N THR A 134 -5.59 12.19 -11.90
CA THR A 134 -4.75 12.67 -13.01
C THR A 134 -5.47 12.62 -14.36
N SER A 135 -6.80 12.78 -14.40
CA SER A 135 -7.51 12.94 -15.69
C SER A 135 -6.94 14.16 -16.44
N ASP A 136 -6.88 14.10 -17.77
CA ASP A 136 -6.12 15.02 -18.65
C ASP A 136 -6.26 16.52 -18.32
N ALA A 137 -7.46 16.93 -17.88
CA ALA A 137 -7.72 18.34 -17.51
C ALA A 137 -7.35 18.64 -16.03
N ALA A 138 -7.16 17.63 -15.19
CA ALA A 138 -7.12 17.80 -13.75
C ALA A 138 -5.77 17.46 -13.09
N VAL A 139 -4.78 17.02 -13.86
CA VAL A 139 -3.43 16.78 -13.34
C VAL A 139 -2.85 18.01 -12.66
N SER A 140 -3.18 19.21 -13.16
CA SER A 140 -2.81 20.49 -12.55
C SER A 140 -3.47 20.72 -11.19
N GLU A 141 -4.69 20.21 -10.97
CA GLU A 141 -5.39 20.31 -9.70
C GLU A 141 -4.69 19.50 -8.61
N TYR A 142 -4.28 18.26 -8.91
CA TYR A 142 -3.48 17.46 -8.00
C TYR A 142 -2.15 18.16 -7.68
N PHE A 143 -1.38 18.58 -8.70
CA PHE A 143 -0.07 19.18 -8.47
C PHE A 143 -0.12 20.51 -7.74
N SER A 144 -1.16 21.33 -7.96
CA SER A 144 -1.32 22.58 -7.24
C SER A 144 -1.50 22.40 -5.73
N ARG A 145 -2.09 21.26 -5.31
CA ARG A 145 -2.42 20.95 -3.91
C ARG A 145 -1.37 20.06 -3.24
N PHE A 146 -0.88 19.05 -3.94
CA PHE A 146 0.00 18.00 -3.40
C PHE A 146 1.38 17.93 -4.07
N GLY A 147 1.60 18.65 -5.17
CA GLY A 147 2.82 18.54 -5.97
C GLY A 147 4.06 19.25 -5.42
N LYS A 148 3.95 20.05 -4.37
CA LYS A 148 5.07 20.85 -3.83
C LYS A 148 6.34 20.04 -3.53
N PRO A 149 6.29 18.86 -2.90
CA PRO A 149 7.50 18.09 -2.62
C PRO A 149 8.26 17.64 -3.87
N SER A 150 7.58 17.54 -5.01
CA SER A 150 8.10 17.02 -6.28
C SER A 150 8.48 18.08 -7.30
N ASN A 151 8.35 19.38 -6.97
CA ASN A 151 8.41 20.46 -7.95
C ASN A 151 7.50 20.23 -9.17
N ASN A 152 6.29 19.67 -8.92
CA ASN A 152 5.27 19.32 -9.91
C ASN A 152 5.67 18.18 -10.88
N LYS A 153 6.72 17.39 -10.57
CA LYS A 153 7.03 16.15 -11.31
C LYS A 153 6.23 14.94 -10.83
N GLY A 154 5.68 15.01 -9.61
CA GLY A 154 4.91 13.96 -8.95
C GLY A 154 5.78 12.96 -8.19
N TYR A 155 7.03 12.73 -8.60
CA TYR A 155 7.96 11.86 -7.90
C TYR A 155 9.00 12.66 -7.12
N TYR A 156 9.39 12.14 -5.96
CA TYR A 156 10.34 12.78 -5.04
C TYR A 156 10.86 11.76 -4.02
N SER A 157 11.87 12.14 -3.26
CA SER A 157 12.38 11.36 -2.13
C SER A 157 12.58 12.23 -0.90
N PHE A 158 12.62 11.60 0.26
CA PHE A 158 12.94 12.23 1.53
C PHE A 158 13.48 11.20 2.52
N ASP A 159 14.17 11.67 3.56
CA ASP A 159 14.68 10.83 4.62
C ASP A 159 13.94 11.11 5.91
N HIS A 160 13.52 10.05 6.61
CA HIS A 160 12.92 10.16 7.94
C HIS A 160 13.34 8.98 8.83
N ALA A 161 13.79 9.29 10.05
CA ALA A 161 14.18 8.30 11.07
C ALA A 161 15.18 7.22 10.57
N GLY A 162 16.08 7.58 9.63
CA GLY A 162 17.08 6.66 9.08
C GLY A 162 16.56 5.75 7.97
N VAL A 163 15.33 5.95 7.51
CA VAL A 163 14.71 5.30 6.36
C VAL A 163 14.66 6.27 5.20
N HIS A 164 14.99 5.80 4.00
CA HIS A 164 14.86 6.57 2.78
C HIS A 164 13.55 6.24 2.07
N PHE A 165 12.74 7.26 1.82
CA PHE A 165 11.43 7.17 1.19
C PHE A 165 11.51 7.67 -0.25
N ILE A 166 10.92 6.91 -1.17
CA ILE A 166 10.87 7.21 -2.60
C ILE A 166 9.41 7.17 -3.05
N ALA A 167 8.86 8.33 -3.39
CA ALA A 167 7.54 8.49 -3.97
C ALA A 167 7.62 8.43 -5.49
N LEU A 168 6.87 7.53 -6.12
CA LEU A 168 6.89 7.32 -7.56
C LEU A 168 5.50 7.49 -8.17
N VAL A 169 5.44 7.95 -9.41
CA VAL A 169 4.21 8.11 -10.18
C VAL A 169 4.21 7.14 -11.34
N ASN A 170 3.18 6.32 -11.45
CA ASN A 170 3.05 5.34 -12.52
C ASN A 170 1.71 5.41 -13.26
N VAL A 171 0.98 6.52 -13.12
CA VAL A 171 -0.36 6.73 -13.69
C VAL A 171 -0.45 7.83 -14.76
N LEU A 172 0.60 8.66 -14.96
CA LEU A 172 0.54 9.79 -15.90
C LEU A 172 0.37 9.37 -17.36
N GLN A 173 0.73 8.15 -17.72
CA GLN A 173 0.55 7.59 -19.06
C GLN A 173 -0.46 6.43 -19.06
N PHE A 174 -1.27 6.36 -18.01
CA PHE A 174 -2.24 5.29 -17.82
C PHE A 174 -3.30 5.29 -18.94
N LYS A 175 -3.61 4.08 -19.40
CA LYS A 175 -4.75 3.82 -20.30
C LYS A 175 -5.70 2.88 -19.57
N PRO A 176 -7.01 3.10 -19.59
CA PRO A 176 -7.97 2.25 -18.91
C PRO A 176 -7.74 0.76 -19.18
N GLY A 177 -7.60 -0.04 -18.13
CA GLY A 177 -7.27 -1.47 -18.22
C GLY A 177 -5.81 -1.80 -18.56
N GLY A 178 -4.94 -0.80 -18.71
CA GLY A 178 -3.51 -0.99 -18.97
C GLY A 178 -2.67 -1.02 -17.70
N LEU A 179 -1.42 -1.45 -17.84
CA LEU A 179 -0.44 -1.38 -16.76
C LEU A 179 0.04 0.06 -16.55
N GLY A 180 0.42 0.37 -15.31
CA GLY A 180 1.15 1.59 -14.97
C GLY A 180 2.52 1.65 -15.63
N THR A 181 3.10 2.85 -15.71
CA THR A 181 4.41 3.09 -16.31
C THR A 181 5.14 4.19 -15.54
N LEU A 182 6.37 3.92 -15.10
CA LEU A 182 7.24 4.90 -14.45
C LEU A 182 7.90 5.83 -15.48
N GLY A 183 8.35 5.27 -16.58
CA GLY A 183 9.06 5.98 -17.65
C GLY A 183 10.56 6.15 -17.40
N GLY A 184 11.30 6.36 -18.50
CA GLY A 184 12.77 6.40 -18.46
C GLY A 184 13.34 7.56 -17.63
N GLU A 185 12.70 8.73 -17.65
CA GLU A 185 13.15 9.90 -16.86
C GLU A 185 13.11 9.61 -15.35
N GLN A 186 11.98 9.07 -14.87
CA GLN A 186 11.82 8.75 -13.46
C GLN A 186 12.76 7.62 -13.01
N LEU A 187 12.94 6.59 -13.85
CA LEU A 187 13.88 5.51 -13.60
C LEU A 187 15.33 5.98 -13.53
N ALA A 188 15.73 6.95 -14.39
CA ALA A 188 17.05 7.57 -14.35
C ALA A 188 17.21 8.40 -13.06
N TRP A 189 16.18 9.17 -12.68
CA TRP A 189 16.19 9.95 -11.45
C TRP A 189 16.34 9.05 -10.21
N VAL A 190 15.63 7.92 -10.12
CA VAL A 190 15.79 6.94 -9.01
C VAL A 190 17.23 6.43 -8.94
N LYS A 191 17.86 6.15 -10.09
CA LYS A 191 19.26 5.71 -10.13
C LYS A 191 20.19 6.75 -9.51
N ASP A 192 19.98 8.03 -9.83
CA ASP A 192 20.81 9.13 -9.33
C ASP A 192 20.54 9.37 -7.83
N ASP A 193 19.28 9.34 -7.39
CA ASP A 193 18.89 9.48 -6.00
C ASP A 193 19.49 8.38 -5.10
N LEU A 194 19.57 7.17 -5.62
CA LEU A 194 20.16 6.03 -4.91
C LEU A 194 21.70 5.97 -4.98
N ALA A 195 22.36 6.70 -5.86
CA ALA A 195 23.79 6.54 -6.15
C ALA A 195 24.70 6.69 -4.92
N GLY A 196 24.40 7.63 -4.03
CA GLY A 196 25.18 7.89 -2.81
C GLY A 196 24.78 7.06 -1.60
N ARG A 197 23.81 6.16 -1.70
CA ARG A 197 23.27 5.43 -0.55
C ARG A 197 23.94 4.06 -0.39
N THR A 198 24.16 3.68 0.86
CA THR A 198 24.74 2.37 1.21
C THR A 198 23.70 1.26 1.11
N ALA A 199 24.17 0.03 0.89
CA ALA A 199 23.29 -1.14 0.85
C ALA A 199 22.51 -1.40 2.16
N SER A 200 22.99 -0.87 3.28
CA SER A 200 22.34 -0.97 4.58
C SER A 200 21.23 0.06 4.81
N THR A 201 21.06 1.05 3.91
CA THR A 201 19.97 2.03 3.99
C THR A 201 18.62 1.31 3.76
N PRO A 202 17.70 1.30 4.73
CA PRO A 202 16.37 0.75 4.50
C PRO A 202 15.58 1.69 3.57
N LEU A 203 14.86 1.12 2.61
CA LEU A 203 14.06 1.84 1.63
C LEU A 203 12.57 1.60 1.85
N VAL A 204 11.78 2.66 1.72
CA VAL A 204 10.33 2.60 1.50
C VAL A 204 10.03 3.22 0.15
N VAL A 205 9.50 2.45 -0.78
CA VAL A 205 9.09 2.91 -2.11
C VAL A 205 7.58 2.87 -2.19
N PHE A 206 6.94 3.95 -2.59
CA PHE A 206 5.49 3.95 -2.72
C PHE A 206 5.03 4.57 -4.04
N ALA A 207 4.04 3.94 -4.64
CA ALA A 207 3.38 4.34 -5.87
C ALA A 207 1.92 3.89 -5.81
N HIS A 208 1.06 4.39 -6.70
CA HIS A 208 -0.32 3.99 -6.69
C HIS A 208 -0.50 2.54 -7.18
N MET A 209 -0.24 2.27 -8.45
CA MET A 209 -0.38 0.91 -9.00
C MET A 209 0.74 -0.01 -8.51
N PRO A 210 0.46 -1.30 -8.28
CA PRO A 210 1.46 -2.26 -7.81
C PRO A 210 2.74 -2.26 -8.66
N LEU A 211 3.91 -2.22 -8.01
CA LEU A 211 5.22 -2.29 -8.66
C LEU A 211 5.63 -3.73 -8.97
N TRP A 212 4.66 -4.59 -9.17
CA TRP A 212 4.78 -5.94 -9.72
C TRP A 212 3.47 -6.31 -10.42
N SER A 213 3.46 -7.34 -11.26
CA SER A 213 2.22 -7.83 -11.86
C SER A 213 1.43 -8.65 -10.83
N VAL A 214 0.28 -8.13 -10.39
CA VAL A 214 -0.71 -8.84 -9.57
C VAL A 214 -1.69 -9.57 -10.49
N TYR A 215 -2.29 -8.85 -11.46
CA TYR A 215 -3.18 -9.41 -12.46
C TYR A 215 -3.26 -8.50 -13.70
N GLU A 216 -2.48 -8.84 -14.72
CA GLU A 216 -2.34 -8.03 -15.94
C GLU A 216 -3.64 -7.79 -16.71
N PRO A 217 -4.58 -8.80 -16.80
CA PRO A 217 -5.83 -8.57 -17.53
C PRO A 217 -6.68 -7.42 -16.98
N TRP A 218 -6.47 -7.02 -15.72
CA TRP A 218 -7.14 -5.88 -15.10
C TRP A 218 -6.24 -4.64 -14.94
N GLY A 219 -5.05 -4.66 -15.53
CA GLY A 219 -4.10 -3.55 -15.38
C GLY A 219 -3.45 -3.47 -13.99
N TRP A 220 -3.55 -4.52 -13.17
CA TRP A 220 -3.03 -4.53 -11.80
C TRP A 220 -1.53 -4.80 -11.77
N GLY A 221 -0.76 -3.79 -12.10
CA GLY A 221 0.70 -3.84 -12.12
C GLY A 221 1.34 -2.65 -12.82
N THR A 222 2.65 -2.67 -12.89
CA THR A 222 3.48 -1.65 -13.56
C THR A 222 4.44 -2.33 -14.53
N GLY A 223 4.35 -1.96 -15.82
CA GLY A 223 5.01 -2.69 -16.91
C GLY A 223 6.54 -2.58 -16.88
N ASP A 224 7.08 -1.46 -16.46
CA ASP A 224 8.52 -1.20 -16.35
C ASP A 224 9.08 -1.34 -14.93
N ALA A 225 8.28 -1.85 -13.99
CA ALA A 225 8.72 -2.13 -12.62
C ALA A 225 9.96 -3.02 -12.51
N PRO A 226 10.20 -4.03 -13.39
CA PRO A 226 11.45 -4.82 -13.35
C PRO A 226 12.71 -3.97 -13.44
N GLN A 227 12.67 -2.83 -14.17
CA GLN A 227 13.82 -1.92 -14.31
C GLN A 227 14.09 -1.16 -12.99
N LEU A 228 13.03 -0.75 -12.28
CA LEU A 228 13.13 -0.19 -10.93
C LEU A 228 13.68 -1.22 -9.95
N LEU A 229 13.09 -2.41 -9.91
CA LEU A 229 13.45 -3.47 -8.96
C LEU A 229 14.91 -3.91 -9.12
N ALA A 230 15.45 -3.88 -10.35
CA ALA A 230 16.87 -4.15 -10.59
C ALA A 230 17.78 -3.14 -9.86
N GLN A 231 17.35 -1.89 -9.72
CA GLN A 231 18.11 -0.85 -8.99
C GLN A 231 18.01 -1.05 -7.46
N LEU A 232 16.90 -1.61 -6.96
CA LEU A 232 16.65 -1.81 -5.54
C LEU A 232 17.32 -3.08 -4.98
N ARG A 233 17.72 -4.04 -5.82
CA ARG A 233 18.27 -5.35 -5.39
C ARG A 233 19.49 -5.27 -4.49
N ARG A 234 20.28 -4.21 -4.56
CA ARG A 234 21.50 -4.05 -3.76
C ARG A 234 21.24 -3.64 -2.31
N PHE A 235 20.03 -3.22 -1.97
CA PHE A 235 19.67 -2.78 -0.62
C PHE A 235 19.19 -3.96 0.22
N GLY A 236 19.58 -4.02 1.48
CA GLY A 236 19.26 -5.14 2.38
C GLY A 236 17.80 -5.20 2.84
N SER A 237 17.07 -4.08 2.78
CA SER A 237 15.67 -3.99 3.20
C SER A 237 14.94 -2.99 2.32
N VAL A 238 13.95 -3.46 1.57
CA VAL A 238 13.10 -2.65 0.71
C VAL A 238 11.63 -2.99 1.00
N THR A 239 10.83 -1.98 1.30
CA THR A 239 9.37 -2.11 1.44
C THR A 239 8.71 -1.32 0.33
N VAL A 240 7.85 -1.98 -0.45
CA VAL A 240 7.07 -1.39 -1.53
C VAL A 240 5.61 -1.32 -1.11
N LEU A 241 5.03 -0.12 -1.16
CA LEU A 241 3.66 0.16 -0.76
C LEU A 241 2.84 0.63 -1.97
N ASN A 242 1.66 0.07 -2.14
CA ASN A 242 0.76 0.41 -3.23
C ASN A 242 -0.71 0.46 -2.76
N GLY A 243 -1.56 1.09 -3.57
CA GLY A 243 -3.02 1.08 -3.50
C GLY A 243 -3.63 0.34 -4.70
N HIS A 244 -4.57 1.00 -5.37
CA HIS A 244 -5.21 0.65 -6.64
C HIS A 244 -6.13 -0.57 -6.60
N ILE A 245 -5.73 -1.65 -5.96
CA ILE A 245 -6.49 -2.91 -5.97
C ILE A 245 -7.46 -3.06 -4.80
N HIS A 246 -7.47 -2.11 -3.86
CA HIS A 246 -8.35 -2.03 -2.69
C HIS A 246 -8.35 -3.28 -1.78
N GLN A 247 -7.28 -4.07 -1.84
CA GLN A 247 -7.10 -5.32 -1.11
C GLN A 247 -5.70 -5.41 -0.54
N ILE A 248 -5.54 -6.16 0.53
CA ILE A 248 -4.22 -6.53 1.02
C ILE A 248 -3.70 -7.71 0.21
N VAL A 249 -2.67 -7.47 -0.58
CA VAL A 249 -1.86 -8.51 -1.21
C VAL A 249 -0.42 -8.30 -0.76
N GLN A 250 0.18 -9.34 -0.20
CA GLN A 250 1.57 -9.32 0.23
C GLN A 250 2.41 -10.30 -0.58
N LYS A 251 3.61 -9.86 -0.95
CA LYS A 251 4.60 -10.67 -1.62
C LYS A 251 5.96 -10.37 -1.00
N VAL A 252 6.80 -11.37 -0.83
CA VAL A 252 8.20 -11.20 -0.47
C VAL A 252 9.06 -11.85 -1.54
N GLU A 253 10.00 -11.09 -2.10
CA GLU A 253 10.93 -11.56 -3.12
C GLU A 253 12.34 -11.07 -2.79
N GLY A 254 13.17 -11.97 -2.29
CA GLY A 254 14.51 -11.63 -1.81
C GLY A 254 14.45 -10.64 -0.64
N ASN A 255 15.00 -9.47 -0.87
CA ASN A 255 15.06 -8.35 0.09
C ASN A 255 13.90 -7.35 -0.05
N VAL A 256 12.95 -7.60 -0.94
CA VAL A 256 11.82 -6.73 -1.23
C VAL A 256 10.53 -7.31 -0.66
N THR A 257 9.86 -6.54 0.19
CA THR A 257 8.51 -6.83 0.68
C THR A 257 7.53 -5.90 -0.01
N TYR A 258 6.53 -6.46 -0.67
CA TYR A 258 5.45 -5.73 -1.31
C TYR A 258 4.20 -5.80 -0.46
N HIS A 259 3.48 -4.70 -0.37
CA HIS A 259 2.21 -4.62 0.33
C HIS A 259 1.27 -3.65 -0.37
N THR A 260 0.04 -4.09 -0.63
CA THR A 260 -1.04 -3.25 -1.10
C THR A 260 -1.99 -2.92 0.05
N ALA A 261 -2.53 -1.71 0.05
CA ALA A 261 -3.44 -1.25 1.09
C ALA A 261 -4.90 -1.63 0.80
N ARG A 262 -5.71 -1.70 1.85
CA ARG A 262 -7.16 -1.56 1.73
C ARG A 262 -7.50 -0.13 1.34
N SER A 263 -8.58 0.03 0.57
CA SER A 263 -9.21 1.33 0.36
C SER A 263 -9.92 1.80 1.63
N THR A 264 -10.08 3.11 1.77
CA THR A 264 -11.03 3.68 2.74
C THR A 264 -12.41 3.93 2.12
N ALA A 265 -12.55 3.77 0.79
CA ALA A 265 -13.78 4.05 0.06
C ALA A 265 -14.64 2.79 -0.17
N TYR A 266 -14.14 1.81 -0.89
CA TYR A 266 -14.87 0.57 -1.22
C TYR A 266 -13.89 -0.57 -1.54
N PRO A 267 -14.29 -1.84 -1.35
CA PRO A 267 -13.49 -2.98 -1.78
C PRO A 267 -13.64 -3.24 -3.28
N GLN A 268 -12.68 -3.98 -3.85
CA GLN A 268 -12.76 -4.55 -5.20
C GLN A 268 -12.85 -6.08 -5.17
N PRO A 269 -13.30 -6.75 -6.25
CA PRO A 269 -13.26 -8.21 -6.35
C PRO A 269 -11.83 -8.74 -6.31
N ALA A 270 -11.64 -10.00 -5.88
CA ALA A 270 -10.34 -10.65 -6.02
C ALA A 270 -9.96 -10.80 -7.49
N ALA A 271 -8.65 -10.80 -7.78
CA ALA A 271 -8.09 -10.90 -9.12
C ALA A 271 -8.74 -12.05 -9.93
N GLY A 272 -9.29 -11.73 -11.10
CA GLY A 272 -9.96 -12.70 -11.98
C GLY A 272 -11.33 -13.18 -11.51
N VAL A 273 -11.89 -12.62 -10.45
CA VAL A 273 -13.24 -12.95 -9.96
C VAL A 273 -14.23 -11.91 -10.45
N GLY A 274 -15.19 -12.32 -11.29
CA GLY A 274 -16.18 -11.44 -11.91
C GLY A 274 -15.74 -10.87 -13.26
N GLU A 275 -16.43 -9.85 -13.73
CA GLU A 275 -16.25 -9.30 -15.09
C GLU A 275 -15.06 -8.33 -15.19
N GLY A 276 -14.64 -7.73 -14.09
CA GLY A 276 -13.58 -6.71 -14.08
C GLY A 276 -13.30 -6.12 -12.70
N PRO A 277 -12.31 -5.24 -12.61
CA PRO A 277 -12.06 -4.47 -11.40
C PRO A 277 -13.19 -3.44 -11.23
N GLY A 278 -13.48 -3.09 -10.01
CA GLY A 278 -14.45 -2.03 -9.72
C GLY A 278 -15.07 -2.15 -8.34
N PRO A 279 -15.97 -1.21 -8.00
CA PRO A 279 -16.58 -1.18 -6.69
C PRO A 279 -17.41 -2.44 -6.40
N LEU A 280 -16.98 -3.22 -5.42
CA LEU A 280 -17.70 -4.39 -4.96
C LEU A 280 -18.68 -4.00 -3.84
N LYS A 281 -19.97 -4.24 -4.07
CA LYS A 281 -21.00 -4.06 -3.04
C LYS A 281 -20.92 -5.21 -2.03
N VAL A 282 -20.78 -4.86 -0.77
CA VAL A 282 -20.93 -5.78 0.38
C VAL A 282 -22.11 -5.35 1.24
N ALA A 283 -22.52 -6.17 2.20
CA ALA A 283 -23.56 -5.77 3.15
C ALA A 283 -23.09 -4.54 3.96
N ALA A 284 -24.00 -3.62 4.27
CA ALA A 284 -23.66 -2.34 4.91
C ALA A 284 -22.94 -2.51 6.26
N ASP A 285 -23.33 -3.52 7.03
CA ASP A 285 -22.71 -3.88 8.30
C ASP A 285 -21.31 -4.53 8.15
N GLN A 286 -20.96 -5.01 6.95
CA GLN A 286 -19.66 -5.59 6.64
C GLN A 286 -18.68 -4.57 6.03
N LEU A 287 -19.16 -3.43 5.53
CA LEU A 287 -18.34 -2.48 4.80
C LEU A 287 -17.12 -2.03 5.63
N ALA A 288 -17.32 -1.65 6.87
CA ALA A 288 -16.23 -1.22 7.76
C ALA A 288 -15.17 -2.33 7.98
N GLY A 289 -15.57 -3.61 7.94
CA GLY A 289 -14.67 -4.75 8.10
C GLY A 289 -13.77 -5.04 6.89
N VAL A 290 -14.10 -4.50 5.71
CA VAL A 290 -13.30 -4.68 4.49
C VAL A 290 -12.51 -3.44 4.10
N LEU A 291 -12.83 -2.28 4.65
CA LEU A 291 -12.06 -1.03 4.54
C LEU A 291 -11.00 -0.95 5.63
N GLY A 292 -9.95 -0.12 5.43
CA GLY A 292 -8.93 -0.05 6.47
C GLY A 292 -7.76 0.90 6.19
N ILE A 293 -6.83 0.87 7.12
CA ILE A 293 -5.56 1.58 7.11
C ILE A 293 -4.44 0.61 7.43
N SER A 294 -3.20 0.93 7.05
CA SER A 294 -2.01 0.17 7.43
C SER A 294 -1.08 1.05 8.27
N SER A 295 -0.61 0.54 9.40
CA SER A 295 0.39 1.21 10.23
C SER A 295 1.74 0.51 10.11
N VAL A 296 2.82 1.30 10.04
CA VAL A 296 4.17 0.77 9.91
C VAL A 296 5.04 1.32 11.03
N SER A 297 5.65 0.42 11.78
CA SER A 297 6.55 0.73 12.89
C SER A 297 7.97 0.26 12.57
N LEU A 298 8.96 1.04 13.02
CA LEU A 298 10.37 0.70 12.86
C LEU A 298 10.86 -0.09 14.08
N LYS A 299 11.24 -1.35 13.86
CA LYS A 299 11.97 -2.14 14.85
C LYS A 299 13.46 -1.82 14.76
N LYS A 300 14.08 -1.47 15.89
CA LYS A 300 15.48 -1.04 15.92
C LYS A 300 16.49 -2.18 15.91
N HIS A 301 16.08 -3.38 16.32
CA HIS A 301 17.00 -4.53 16.43
C HIS A 301 16.29 -5.86 16.04
N PRO A 302 16.54 -6.43 14.85
CA PRO A 302 17.21 -5.82 13.69
C PRO A 302 16.39 -4.66 13.12
N LEU A 303 17.04 -3.78 12.34
CA LEU A 303 16.36 -2.65 11.71
C LEU A 303 15.41 -3.16 10.63
N THR A 304 14.14 -3.31 10.98
CA THR A 304 13.09 -3.82 10.09
C THR A 304 11.79 -3.03 10.26
N LEU A 305 11.01 -2.95 9.18
CA LEU A 305 9.67 -2.38 9.23
C LEU A 305 8.66 -3.48 9.60
N ALA A 306 7.82 -3.20 10.57
CA ALA A 306 6.68 -4.04 10.94
C ALA A 306 5.40 -3.35 10.47
N LEU A 307 4.63 -4.03 9.66
CA LEU A 307 3.38 -3.54 9.08
C LEU A 307 2.20 -4.23 9.78
N ALA A 308 1.18 -3.46 10.13
CA ALA A 308 -0.05 -3.95 10.74
C ALA A 308 -1.26 -3.29 10.07
N ASP A 309 -2.15 -4.12 9.54
CA ASP A 309 -3.39 -3.69 8.91
C ASP A 309 -4.52 -3.63 9.95
N ARG A 310 -5.32 -2.57 9.88
CA ARG A 310 -6.50 -2.38 10.70
C ARG A 310 -7.71 -2.10 9.84
N THR A 311 -8.82 -2.75 10.14
CA THR A 311 -10.10 -2.42 9.51
C THR A 311 -10.71 -1.18 10.14
N LEU A 312 -11.72 -0.60 9.48
CA LEU A 312 -12.54 0.47 10.04
C LEU A 312 -13.65 -0.05 10.99
N ALA A 313 -13.73 -1.37 11.18
CA ALA A 313 -14.72 -1.98 12.05
C ALA A 313 -14.45 -1.67 13.54
#